data_9e640b7d9849837021ed49700c4bc27c
#
_entry.id   9e640b7d9849837021ed49700c4bc27c
#
_cell.length_a   1.000
_cell.length_b   1.000
_cell.length_c   1.000
_cell.angle_alpha   90.00
_cell.angle_beta   90.00
_cell.angle_gamma   90.00
#
_symmetry.space_group_name_H-M   'P 1'
#
loop_
_entity.id
_entity.type
_entity.pdbx_description
1 polymer ?
#
loop_
_entity_poly.entity_id
_entity_poly.type
_entity_poly.pdbx_seq_one_letter_code
_entity_poly.pdbx_strand_id
1 'polypeptide(L)'
;MMEALSPRGLEAVLAVPTDVASPESVDRLRDMVMSKFGKVNVLANNAVTRIGRGLGADLSDWRHAMEVNFWGPVLGVRAFLPGMLASQEPGAIINVGSKQGITNPPGHPIYNVAKAALKTYTEALEHELRSNPSNADRRVTAHLLIPGWTTTGAQEHKPGAWLPEKVVDRMLSGMGKGDFYIVCPDDEVTADMDRKRILWAAGDITENRPPLSRWHRDHADLAKKACS
;
A
#
# COMPACT_ATOMS: atom_id res chain seq x y z
N MET A 1 20.67 8.54 -0.66
CA MET A 1 19.43 8.47 -1.48
C MET A 1 19.43 9.45 -2.65
N MET A 2 19.94 10.68 -2.52
CA MET A 2 20.04 11.64 -3.63
C MET A 2 21.08 11.24 -4.70
N GLU A 3 22.20 10.61 -4.32
CA GLU A 3 23.24 10.12 -5.26
C GLU A 3 22.74 9.02 -6.20
N ALA A 4 21.82 8.15 -5.74
CA ALA A 4 21.26 7.08 -6.56
C ALA A 4 20.31 7.60 -7.68
N LEU A 5 19.87 8.86 -7.62
CA LEU A 5 18.99 9.50 -8.60
C LEU A 5 19.75 10.38 -9.60
N SER A 6 21.08 10.46 -9.44
CA SER A 6 21.99 11.32 -10.22
C SER A 6 22.07 11.08 -11.75
N PRO A 7 21.73 9.91 -12.33
CA PRO A 7 21.81 9.74 -13.78
C PRO A 7 20.87 10.63 -14.60
N ARG A 8 19.85 11.27 -13.94
CA ARG A 8 18.84 12.09 -14.60
C ARG A 8 18.97 13.60 -14.35
N GLY A 9 20.07 14.04 -13.71
CA GLY A 9 20.29 15.43 -13.33
C GLY A 9 19.55 15.83 -12.05
N LEU A 10 20.21 16.52 -11.14
CA LEU A 10 19.65 17.00 -9.87
C LEU A 10 18.44 17.94 -10.03
N GLU A 11 18.33 18.60 -11.19
CA GLU A 11 17.21 19.50 -11.52
C GLU A 11 15.86 18.76 -11.65
N ALA A 12 15.89 17.45 -11.95
CA ALA A 12 14.71 16.62 -12.06
C ALA A 12 14.19 16.06 -10.71
N VAL A 13 14.88 16.36 -9.60
CA VAL A 13 14.53 15.84 -8.27
C VAL A 13 14.27 16.98 -7.31
N LEU A 14 13.23 16.82 -6.48
CA LEU A 14 12.92 17.67 -5.33
C LEU A 14 12.79 16.78 -4.10
N ALA A 15 13.66 16.95 -3.11
CA ALA A 15 13.55 16.29 -1.83
C ALA A 15 12.94 17.25 -0.79
N VAL A 16 11.79 16.88 -0.24
CA VAL A 16 11.06 17.66 0.76
C VAL A 16 10.88 16.80 2.01
N PRO A 17 11.50 17.15 3.15
CA PRO A 17 11.19 16.52 4.42
C PRO A 17 9.71 16.71 4.76
N THR A 18 8.98 15.60 4.89
CA THR A 18 7.52 15.63 5.06
C THR A 18 7.11 14.64 6.12
N ASP A 19 6.39 15.12 7.13
CA ASP A 19 5.62 14.26 8.02
C ASP A 19 4.26 13.97 7.38
N VAL A 20 4.06 12.73 6.95
CA VAL A 20 2.81 12.32 6.30
C VAL A 20 1.62 12.28 7.25
N ALA A 21 1.85 12.31 8.57
CA ALA A 21 0.80 12.40 9.58
C ALA A 21 0.31 13.85 9.83
N SER A 22 1.03 14.87 9.29
CA SER A 22 0.65 16.28 9.44
C SER A 22 0.01 16.82 8.16
N PRO A 23 -1.27 17.26 8.21
CA PRO A 23 -1.92 17.90 7.07
C PRO A 23 -1.12 19.09 6.52
N GLU A 24 -0.58 19.94 7.39
CA GLU A 24 0.18 21.13 7.01
C GLU A 24 1.50 20.75 6.33
N SER A 25 2.13 19.64 6.74
CA SER A 25 3.34 19.14 6.12
C SER A 25 3.08 18.58 4.71
N VAL A 26 1.96 17.87 4.53
CA VAL A 26 1.53 17.33 3.23
C VAL A 26 1.09 18.46 2.28
N ASP A 27 0.37 19.46 2.78
CA ASP A 27 -0.01 20.64 1.97
C ASP A 27 1.22 21.41 1.52
N ARG A 28 2.20 21.62 2.38
CA ARG A 28 3.48 22.24 2.04
C ARG A 28 4.24 21.45 0.97
N LEU A 29 4.25 20.11 1.07
CA LEU A 29 4.82 19.25 0.02
C LEU A 29 4.12 19.49 -1.32
N ARG A 30 2.77 19.48 -1.34
CA ARG A 30 1.98 19.74 -2.55
C ARG A 30 2.37 21.10 -3.17
N ASP A 31 2.39 22.16 -2.39
CA ASP A 31 2.66 23.51 -2.88
C ASP A 31 4.07 23.63 -3.49
N MET A 32 5.07 23.04 -2.85
CA MET A 32 6.44 22.98 -3.38
C MET A 32 6.54 22.17 -4.67
N VAL A 33 5.86 21.02 -4.75
CA VAL A 33 5.83 20.17 -5.94
C VAL A 33 5.12 20.89 -7.08
N MET A 34 3.96 21.50 -6.82
CA MET A 34 3.20 22.23 -7.83
C MET A 34 3.94 23.47 -8.32
N SER A 35 4.63 24.19 -7.44
CA SER A 35 5.47 25.33 -7.82
C SER A 35 6.64 24.92 -8.73
N LYS A 36 7.28 23.77 -8.46
CA LYS A 36 8.45 23.32 -9.23
C LYS A 36 8.09 22.60 -10.54
N PHE A 37 7.08 21.72 -10.50
CA PHE A 37 6.77 20.81 -11.61
C PHE A 37 5.43 21.11 -12.31
N GLY A 38 4.58 21.93 -11.70
CA GLY A 38 3.28 22.33 -12.25
C GLY A 38 2.19 21.27 -12.18
N LYS A 39 2.55 20.00 -12.07
CA LYS A 39 1.62 18.85 -12.05
C LYS A 39 2.18 17.63 -11.35
N VAL A 40 1.27 16.70 -11.03
CA VAL A 40 1.60 15.35 -10.52
C VAL A 40 0.83 14.33 -11.34
N ASN A 41 1.53 13.40 -11.97
CA ASN A 41 0.94 12.29 -12.72
C ASN A 41 0.86 11.00 -11.89
N VAL A 42 1.79 10.80 -10.95
CA VAL A 42 1.81 9.62 -10.08
C VAL A 42 2.00 10.03 -8.63
N LEU A 43 1.06 9.63 -7.79
CA LEU A 43 1.16 9.75 -6.33
C LEU A 43 1.37 8.35 -5.72
N ALA A 44 2.53 8.11 -5.11
CA ALA A 44 2.80 6.88 -4.39
C ALA A 44 2.79 7.11 -2.87
N ASN A 45 1.73 6.69 -2.19
CA ASN A 45 1.62 6.70 -0.74
C ASN A 45 2.32 5.47 -0.17
N ASN A 46 3.63 5.60 0.07
CA ASN A 46 4.52 4.51 0.44
C ASN A 46 5.08 4.62 1.86
N ALA A 47 5.01 5.78 2.50
CA ALA A 47 5.49 5.96 3.86
C ALA A 47 4.84 4.94 4.82
N VAL A 48 5.63 4.37 5.73
CA VAL A 48 5.19 3.29 6.61
C VAL A 48 5.90 3.33 7.95
N THR A 49 5.18 2.98 9.01
CA THR A 49 5.75 2.64 10.32
C THR A 49 5.28 1.25 10.76
N ARG A 50 6.14 0.56 11.51
CA ARG A 50 5.89 -0.77 12.10
C ARG A 50 6.23 -0.72 13.59
N ILE A 51 5.45 0.04 14.34
CA ILE A 51 5.59 0.18 15.79
C ILE A 51 4.53 -0.62 16.53
N GLY A 52 4.82 -0.95 17.78
CA GLY A 52 3.95 -1.71 18.65
C GLY A 52 3.77 -3.17 18.23
N ARG A 53 3.68 -4.07 19.20
CA ARG A 53 3.44 -5.50 18.97
C ARG A 53 2.36 -6.01 19.93
N GLY A 54 1.49 -6.89 19.40
CA GLY A 54 0.41 -7.48 20.18
C GLY A 54 -0.72 -6.50 20.50
N LEU A 55 -1.80 -7.01 21.06
CA LEU A 55 -2.97 -6.21 21.44
C LEU A 55 -2.73 -5.31 22.64
N GLY A 56 -1.74 -5.65 23.47
CA GLY A 56 -1.35 -4.87 24.66
C GLY A 56 -0.35 -3.75 24.39
N ALA A 57 -0.06 -3.42 23.13
CA ALA A 57 0.78 -2.27 22.79
C ALA A 57 0.13 -0.96 23.25
N ASP A 58 0.95 0.05 23.51
CA ASP A 58 0.47 1.36 23.97
C ASP A 58 -0.48 2.03 22.98
N LEU A 59 -1.47 2.77 23.48
CA LEU A 59 -2.40 3.53 22.64
C LEU A 59 -1.70 4.58 21.78
N SER A 60 -0.56 5.09 22.21
CA SER A 60 0.27 5.99 21.41
C SER A 60 0.80 5.28 20.16
N ASP A 61 1.22 4.03 20.26
CA ASP A 61 1.66 3.23 19.11
C ASP A 61 0.51 2.98 18.12
N TRP A 62 -0.68 2.65 18.65
CA TRP A 62 -1.89 2.50 17.84
C TRP A 62 -2.20 3.77 17.06
N ARG A 63 -2.22 4.92 17.74
CA ARG A 63 -2.50 6.21 17.12
C ARG A 63 -1.46 6.55 16.06
N HIS A 64 -0.18 6.51 16.41
CA HIS A 64 0.90 6.83 15.48
C HIS A 64 0.91 5.92 14.25
N ALA A 65 0.68 4.62 14.42
CA ALA A 65 0.61 3.71 13.28
C ALA A 65 -0.58 4.02 12.36
N MET A 66 -1.73 4.39 12.91
CA MET A 66 -2.90 4.82 12.14
C MET A 66 -2.64 6.15 11.42
N GLU A 67 -2.01 7.13 12.09
CA GLU A 67 -1.67 8.42 11.49
C GLU A 67 -0.76 8.23 10.26
N VAL A 68 0.29 7.43 10.39
CA VAL A 68 1.24 7.23 9.28
C VAL A 68 0.68 6.29 8.20
N ASN A 69 0.17 5.10 8.59
CA ASN A 69 -0.13 4.04 7.64
C ASN A 69 -1.52 4.15 6.98
N PHE A 70 -2.43 4.92 7.57
CA PHE A 70 -3.79 5.12 7.06
C PHE A 70 -4.08 6.58 6.75
N TRP A 71 -3.96 7.48 7.74
CA TRP A 71 -4.26 8.91 7.53
C TRP A 71 -3.26 9.56 6.58
N GLY A 72 -1.98 9.18 6.60
CA GLY A 72 -0.99 9.68 5.64
C GLY A 72 -1.41 9.49 4.19
N PRO A 73 -1.77 8.28 3.73
CA PRO A 73 -2.36 8.08 2.41
C PRO A 73 -3.63 8.89 2.14
N VAL A 74 -4.54 9.03 3.12
CA VAL A 74 -5.76 9.85 2.99
C VAL A 74 -5.40 11.32 2.76
N LEU A 75 -4.45 11.86 3.53
CA LEU A 75 -3.96 13.23 3.38
C LEU A 75 -3.27 13.44 2.03
N GLY A 76 -2.45 12.48 1.59
CA GLY A 76 -1.82 12.51 0.27
C GLY A 76 -2.86 12.59 -0.85
N VAL A 77 -3.86 11.72 -0.84
CA VAL A 77 -4.94 11.74 -1.83
C VAL A 77 -5.69 13.08 -1.79
N ARG A 78 -6.07 13.55 -0.59
CA ARG A 78 -6.79 14.80 -0.40
C ARG A 78 -6.01 16.01 -0.95
N ALA A 79 -4.70 16.04 -0.77
CA ALA A 79 -3.86 17.13 -1.21
C ALA A 79 -3.63 17.13 -2.73
N PHE A 80 -3.43 15.97 -3.35
CA PHE A 80 -2.99 15.90 -4.74
C PHE A 80 -4.09 15.57 -5.75
N LEU A 81 -5.11 14.80 -5.38
CA LEU A 81 -6.17 14.38 -6.30
C LEU A 81 -6.89 15.54 -7.02
N PRO A 82 -7.25 16.67 -6.35
CA PRO A 82 -7.92 17.77 -7.04
C PRO A 82 -7.08 18.32 -8.20
N GLY A 83 -5.76 18.49 -8.00
CA GLY A 83 -4.83 18.94 -9.06
C GLY A 83 -4.65 17.90 -10.17
N MET A 84 -4.63 16.60 -9.83
CA MET A 84 -4.54 15.51 -10.80
C MET A 84 -5.79 15.49 -11.71
N LEU A 85 -6.98 15.64 -11.15
CA LEU A 85 -8.23 15.71 -11.93
C LEU A 85 -8.29 16.97 -12.81
N ALA A 86 -7.83 18.11 -12.29
CA ALA A 86 -7.83 19.38 -13.02
C ALA A 86 -6.83 19.41 -14.19
N SER A 87 -5.74 18.65 -14.12
CA SER A 87 -4.70 18.64 -15.16
C SER A 87 -5.17 18.05 -16.50
N GLN A 88 -6.25 17.28 -16.50
CA GLN A 88 -6.76 16.56 -17.66
C GLN A 88 -5.75 15.57 -18.29
N GLU A 89 -4.68 15.22 -17.58
CA GLU A 89 -3.66 14.26 -18.01
C GLU A 89 -3.86 12.90 -17.33
N PRO A 90 -3.31 11.82 -17.91
CA PRO A 90 -3.27 10.53 -17.24
C PRO A 90 -2.56 10.61 -15.88
N GLY A 91 -3.19 10.02 -14.88
CA GLY A 91 -2.65 9.98 -13.51
C GLY A 91 -2.96 8.68 -12.80
N ALA A 92 -2.12 8.35 -11.82
CA ALA A 92 -2.30 7.18 -10.99
C ALA A 92 -2.00 7.47 -9.52
N ILE A 93 -2.84 6.95 -8.64
CA ILE A 93 -2.63 6.95 -7.19
C ILE A 93 -2.32 5.53 -6.77
N ILE A 94 -1.15 5.32 -6.16
CA ILE A 94 -0.71 4.01 -5.66
C ILE A 94 -0.69 4.06 -4.13
N ASN A 95 -1.61 3.34 -3.50
CA ASN A 95 -1.56 3.12 -2.06
C ASN A 95 -0.86 1.80 -1.76
N VAL A 96 0.22 1.85 -0.98
CA VAL A 96 1.00 0.66 -0.64
C VAL A 96 0.37 -0.06 0.54
N GLY A 97 -0.40 -1.07 0.23
CA GLY A 97 -1.02 -2.01 1.17
C GLY A 97 -0.04 -3.02 1.75
N SER A 98 -0.54 -4.20 2.04
CA SER A 98 0.23 -5.37 2.48
C SER A 98 -0.65 -6.63 2.43
N LYS A 99 -0.07 -7.81 2.20
CA LYS A 99 -0.74 -9.11 2.43
C LYS A 99 -1.29 -9.22 3.87
N GLN A 100 -0.64 -8.56 4.83
CA GLN A 100 -1.07 -8.55 6.23
C GLN A 100 -2.41 -7.81 6.45
N GLY A 101 -2.75 -6.83 5.62
CA GLY A 101 -4.05 -6.17 5.65
C GLY A 101 -5.20 -7.00 5.03
N ILE A 102 -4.92 -8.20 4.52
CA ILE A 102 -5.90 -9.10 3.90
C ILE A 102 -6.05 -10.37 4.74
N THR A 103 -4.95 -11.02 5.07
CA THR A 103 -4.96 -12.34 5.75
C THR A 103 -4.71 -12.24 7.25
N ASN A 104 -4.43 -11.07 7.79
CA ASN A 104 -4.31 -10.74 9.22
C ASN A 104 -3.45 -11.71 10.04
N PRO A 105 -2.17 -12.00 9.67
CA PRO A 105 -1.34 -12.92 10.44
C PRO A 105 -1.17 -12.45 11.89
N PRO A 106 -1.11 -13.38 12.87
CA PRO A 106 -0.87 -13.04 14.27
C PRO A 106 0.43 -12.26 14.48
N GLY A 107 0.50 -11.49 15.58
CA GLY A 107 1.72 -10.82 16.05
C GLY A 107 1.80 -9.32 15.78
N HIS A 108 1.13 -8.81 14.75
CA HIS A 108 1.17 -7.38 14.39
C HIS A 108 -0.23 -6.77 14.16
N PRO A 109 -1.13 -6.80 15.15
CA PRO A 109 -2.52 -6.38 14.97
C PRO A 109 -2.65 -4.91 14.55
N ILE A 110 -1.81 -4.01 15.07
CA ILE A 110 -1.82 -2.58 14.72
C ILE A 110 -1.58 -2.38 13.23
N TYR A 111 -0.52 -3.02 12.73
CA TYR A 111 -0.17 -2.93 11.31
C TYR A 111 -1.24 -3.57 10.41
N ASN A 112 -1.76 -4.72 10.81
CA ASN A 112 -2.83 -5.41 10.10
C ASN A 112 -4.08 -4.52 9.96
N VAL A 113 -4.52 -3.92 11.07
CA VAL A 113 -5.68 -3.00 11.11
C VAL A 113 -5.46 -1.80 10.18
N ALA A 114 -4.31 -1.14 10.27
CA ALA A 114 -4.01 0.02 9.44
C ALA A 114 -3.99 -0.33 7.94
N LYS A 115 -3.41 -1.48 7.56
CA LYS A 115 -3.36 -1.92 6.17
C LYS A 115 -4.69 -2.48 5.66
N ALA A 116 -5.54 -3.04 6.52
CA ALA A 116 -6.92 -3.40 6.19
C ALA A 116 -7.78 -2.14 5.95
N ALA A 117 -7.66 -1.13 6.80
CA ALA A 117 -8.32 0.16 6.61
C ALA A 117 -7.89 0.83 5.29
N LEU A 118 -6.58 0.83 4.99
CA LEU A 118 -6.06 1.39 3.74
C LEU A 118 -6.58 0.64 2.50
N LYS A 119 -6.71 -0.70 2.58
CA LYS A 119 -7.34 -1.49 1.50
C LYS A 119 -8.76 -0.99 1.23
N THR A 120 -9.60 -0.95 2.27
CA THR A 120 -11.00 -0.52 2.14
C THR A 120 -11.12 0.91 1.61
N TYR A 121 -10.29 1.82 2.11
CA TYR A 121 -10.23 3.19 1.61
C TYR A 121 -9.85 3.25 0.12
N THR A 122 -8.88 2.48 -0.31
CA THR A 122 -8.42 2.48 -1.71
C THR A 122 -9.48 1.92 -2.65
N GLU A 123 -10.23 0.90 -2.21
CA GLU A 123 -11.38 0.35 -2.94
C GLU A 123 -12.48 1.41 -3.13
N ALA A 124 -12.82 2.14 -2.06
CA ALA A 124 -13.78 3.24 -2.13
C ALA A 124 -13.28 4.35 -3.07
N LEU A 125 -12.02 4.74 -2.96
CA LEU A 125 -11.40 5.75 -3.82
C LEU A 125 -11.51 5.39 -5.31
N GLU A 126 -11.12 4.17 -5.70
CA GLU A 126 -11.20 3.74 -7.10
C GLU A 126 -12.66 3.67 -7.57
N HIS A 127 -13.58 3.23 -6.72
CA HIS A 127 -15.00 3.21 -7.03
C HIS A 127 -15.53 4.63 -7.30
N GLU A 128 -15.20 5.60 -6.47
CA GLU A 128 -15.58 7.00 -6.65
C GLU A 128 -14.94 7.60 -7.90
N LEU A 129 -13.67 7.33 -8.17
CA LEU A 129 -12.98 7.79 -9.38
C LEU A 129 -13.66 7.27 -10.66
N ARG A 130 -14.14 6.03 -10.67
CA ARG A 130 -14.89 5.44 -11.78
C ARG A 130 -16.24 6.12 -12.02
N SER A 131 -16.86 6.61 -10.95
CA SER A 131 -18.20 7.23 -10.99
C SER A 131 -18.14 8.75 -11.11
N ASN A 132 -16.95 9.35 -11.08
CA ASN A 132 -16.76 10.79 -11.07
C ASN A 132 -16.92 11.37 -12.48
N PRO A 133 -17.89 12.27 -12.74
CA PRO A 133 -18.07 12.92 -14.05
C PRO A 133 -16.82 13.68 -14.54
N SER A 134 -16.04 14.26 -13.61
CA SER A 134 -14.77 14.94 -13.94
C SER A 134 -13.65 13.97 -14.33
N ASN A 135 -13.87 12.66 -14.20
CA ASN A 135 -12.95 11.58 -14.56
C ASN A 135 -13.62 10.59 -15.55
N ALA A 136 -14.56 11.04 -16.36
CA ALA A 136 -15.35 10.18 -17.25
C ALA A 136 -14.49 9.31 -18.17
N ASP A 137 -13.36 9.85 -18.63
CA ASP A 137 -12.38 9.12 -19.47
C ASP A 137 -11.42 8.23 -18.65
N ARG A 138 -11.64 8.11 -17.34
CA ARG A 138 -10.79 7.36 -16.42
C ARG A 138 -9.30 7.71 -16.52
N ARG A 139 -9.00 8.99 -16.68
CA ARG A 139 -7.61 9.46 -16.75
C ARG A 139 -6.85 9.28 -15.45
N VAL A 140 -7.53 9.47 -14.31
CA VAL A 140 -6.96 9.22 -12.99
C VAL A 140 -7.51 7.90 -12.45
N THR A 141 -6.61 7.00 -12.04
CA THR A 141 -6.93 5.69 -11.48
C THR A 141 -6.30 5.54 -10.10
N ALA A 142 -6.89 4.69 -9.26
CA ALA A 142 -6.25 4.26 -8.02
C ALA A 142 -5.91 2.78 -8.06
N HIS A 143 -4.79 2.42 -7.44
CA HIS A 143 -4.26 1.06 -7.36
C HIS A 143 -3.87 0.72 -5.94
N LEU A 144 -4.17 -0.50 -5.52
CA LEU A 144 -3.67 -1.06 -4.26
C LEU A 144 -2.48 -1.98 -4.57
N LEU A 145 -1.27 -1.50 -4.27
CA LEU A 145 -0.06 -2.32 -4.33
C LEU A 145 0.04 -3.17 -3.07
N ILE A 146 0.17 -4.47 -3.21
CA ILE A 146 0.14 -5.43 -2.11
C ILE A 146 1.46 -6.23 -2.09
N PRO A 147 2.54 -5.66 -1.54
CA PRO A 147 3.82 -6.34 -1.47
C PRO A 147 3.77 -7.56 -0.54
N GLY A 148 4.49 -8.59 -0.94
CA GLY A 148 4.94 -9.66 -0.08
C GLY A 148 6.13 -9.24 0.77
N TRP A 149 6.93 -10.22 1.20
CA TRP A 149 8.14 -9.91 1.94
C TRP A 149 9.15 -9.20 1.03
N THR A 150 9.57 -8.02 1.44
CA THR A 150 10.45 -7.15 0.67
C THR A 150 11.56 -6.62 1.57
N THR A 151 12.80 -6.76 1.13
CA THR A 151 13.95 -6.10 1.78
C THR A 151 13.88 -4.61 1.48
N THR A 152 13.94 -3.77 2.50
CA THR A 152 13.82 -2.31 2.34
C THR A 152 15.04 -1.57 2.90
N GLY A 153 15.48 -0.55 2.17
CA GLY A 153 16.44 0.44 2.64
C GLY A 153 17.81 -0.13 3.01
N ALA A 154 18.26 0.19 4.23
CA ALA A 154 19.57 -0.19 4.75
C ALA A 154 19.62 -1.60 5.38
N GLN A 155 18.58 -2.40 5.24
CA GLN A 155 18.57 -3.76 5.77
C GLN A 155 19.35 -4.71 4.84
N GLU A 156 20.07 -5.64 5.42
CA GLU A 156 20.69 -6.74 4.68
C GLU A 156 19.60 -7.56 3.98
N HIS A 157 19.88 -7.92 2.72
CA HIS A 157 18.95 -8.75 1.96
C HIS A 157 18.78 -10.13 2.61
N LYS A 158 17.52 -10.50 2.85
CA LYS A 158 17.16 -11.80 3.40
C LYS A 158 16.71 -12.73 2.29
N PRO A 159 17.21 -13.97 2.24
CA PRO A 159 16.70 -14.98 1.31
C PRO A 159 15.17 -15.11 1.42
N GLY A 160 14.50 -15.22 0.30
CA GLY A 160 13.03 -15.29 0.23
C GLY A 160 12.32 -13.94 0.07
N ALA A 161 12.95 -12.83 0.46
CA ALA A 161 12.39 -11.50 0.25
C ALA A 161 12.68 -10.98 -1.17
N TRP A 162 11.73 -10.26 -1.76
CA TRP A 162 12.01 -9.51 -3.00
C TRP A 162 12.84 -8.26 -2.71
N LEU A 163 13.62 -7.85 -3.72
CA LEU A 163 14.21 -6.52 -3.76
C LEU A 163 13.17 -5.47 -4.20
N PRO A 164 13.32 -4.20 -3.83
CA PRO A 164 12.38 -3.13 -4.16
C PRO A 164 12.12 -3.00 -5.66
N GLU A 165 13.14 -3.18 -6.49
CA GLU A 165 13.06 -3.09 -7.95
C GLU A 165 12.03 -4.08 -8.51
N LYS A 166 12.02 -5.32 -8.01
CA LYS A 166 11.07 -6.36 -8.43
C LYS A 166 9.63 -5.99 -8.08
N VAL A 167 9.43 -5.32 -6.95
CA VAL A 167 8.10 -4.78 -6.55
C VAL A 167 7.68 -3.65 -7.48
N VAL A 168 8.60 -2.75 -7.84
CA VAL A 168 8.34 -1.64 -8.78
C VAL A 168 8.00 -2.18 -10.17
N ASP A 169 8.75 -3.15 -10.68
CA ASP A 169 8.48 -3.77 -11.98
C ASP A 169 7.08 -4.42 -12.00
N ARG A 170 6.71 -5.11 -10.92
CA ARG A 170 5.38 -5.69 -10.77
C ARG A 170 4.29 -4.62 -10.71
N MET A 171 4.54 -3.52 -10.00
CA MET A 171 3.65 -2.36 -9.94
C MET A 171 3.42 -1.77 -11.34
N LEU A 172 4.49 -1.45 -12.06
CA LEU A 172 4.40 -0.86 -13.40
C LEU A 172 3.68 -1.80 -14.38
N SER A 173 3.99 -3.10 -14.33
CA SER A 173 3.30 -4.10 -15.16
C SER A 173 1.81 -4.18 -14.83
N GLY A 174 1.43 -4.15 -13.55
CA GLY A 174 0.02 -4.17 -13.13
C GLY A 174 -0.74 -2.92 -13.56
N MET A 175 -0.13 -1.75 -13.32
CA MET A 175 -0.70 -0.47 -13.77
C MET A 175 -0.93 -0.45 -15.29
N GLY A 176 0.05 -0.92 -16.08
CA GLY A 176 -0.07 -1.00 -17.54
C GLY A 176 -1.19 -1.92 -18.02
N LYS A 177 -1.62 -2.89 -17.20
CA LYS A 177 -2.77 -3.77 -17.45
C LYS A 177 -4.10 -3.22 -16.91
N GLY A 178 -4.05 -2.14 -16.14
CA GLY A 178 -5.22 -1.62 -15.45
C GLY A 178 -5.63 -2.43 -14.21
N ASP A 179 -4.72 -3.25 -13.64
CA ASP A 179 -4.98 -4.03 -12.44
C ASP A 179 -5.17 -3.09 -11.23
N PHE A 180 -6.29 -3.23 -10.52
CA PHE A 180 -6.51 -2.51 -9.26
C PHE A 180 -5.73 -3.16 -8.10
N TYR A 181 -5.86 -4.47 -7.91
CA TYR A 181 -5.11 -5.23 -6.91
C TYR A 181 -3.80 -5.74 -7.51
N ILE A 182 -2.69 -5.08 -7.19
CA ILE A 182 -1.36 -5.47 -7.66
C ILE A 182 -0.68 -6.30 -6.57
N VAL A 183 -0.99 -7.58 -6.54
CA VAL A 183 -0.38 -8.53 -5.59
C VAL A 183 1.04 -8.86 -6.04
N CYS A 184 2.01 -8.65 -5.14
CA CYS A 184 3.38 -9.05 -5.35
C CYS A 184 3.65 -10.35 -4.59
N PRO A 185 3.95 -11.45 -5.26
CA PRO A 185 4.52 -12.63 -4.62
C PRO A 185 5.85 -12.28 -3.93
N ASP A 186 6.44 -13.24 -3.26
CA ASP A 186 7.83 -13.22 -2.86
C ASP A 186 8.46 -14.57 -3.23
N ASP A 187 9.74 -14.78 -2.94
CA ASP A 187 10.41 -15.99 -3.38
C ASP A 187 10.01 -17.24 -2.57
N GLU A 188 9.30 -17.03 -1.43
CA GLU A 188 8.73 -18.12 -0.62
C GLU A 188 7.24 -18.34 -0.88
N VAL A 189 6.53 -17.31 -1.32
CA VAL A 189 5.07 -17.32 -1.46
C VAL A 189 4.67 -16.99 -2.89
N THR A 190 4.26 -18.00 -3.63
CA THR A 190 3.81 -17.84 -5.02
C THR A 190 2.46 -17.12 -5.13
N ALA A 191 2.12 -16.67 -6.33
CA ALA A 191 0.81 -16.04 -6.58
C ALA A 191 -0.37 -17.01 -6.32
N ASP A 192 -0.19 -18.32 -6.59
CA ASP A 192 -1.22 -19.32 -6.30
C ASP A 192 -1.40 -19.52 -4.80
N MET A 193 -0.30 -19.59 -4.04
CA MET A 193 -0.36 -19.62 -2.58
C MET A 193 -1.05 -18.38 -1.99
N ASP A 194 -0.76 -17.19 -2.51
CA ASP A 194 -1.45 -15.95 -2.09
C ASP A 194 -2.95 -16.05 -2.35
N ARG A 195 -3.35 -16.48 -3.53
CA ARG A 195 -4.76 -16.71 -3.90
C ARG A 195 -5.45 -17.68 -2.94
N LYS A 196 -4.84 -18.82 -2.68
CA LYS A 196 -5.36 -19.83 -1.76
C LYS A 196 -5.50 -19.30 -0.33
N ARG A 197 -4.50 -18.53 0.16
CA ARG A 197 -4.51 -17.92 1.49
C ARG A 197 -5.61 -16.86 1.64
N ILE A 198 -5.86 -16.07 0.61
CA ILE A 198 -6.95 -15.08 0.59
C ILE A 198 -8.31 -15.79 0.63
N LEU A 199 -8.50 -16.81 -0.21
CA LEU A 199 -9.72 -17.60 -0.22
C LEU A 199 -9.95 -18.34 1.10
N TRP A 200 -8.89 -18.87 1.73
CA TRP A 200 -8.98 -19.47 3.05
C TRP A 200 -9.46 -18.48 4.10
N ALA A 201 -8.90 -17.28 4.13
CA ALA A 201 -9.31 -16.24 5.08
C ALA A 201 -10.77 -15.79 4.85
N ALA A 202 -11.22 -15.70 3.61
CA ALA A 202 -12.63 -15.44 3.29
C ALA A 202 -13.54 -16.58 3.78
N GLY A 203 -13.09 -17.84 3.65
CA GLY A 203 -13.78 -19.01 4.16
C GLY A 203 -13.96 -19.02 5.67
N ASP A 204 -13.10 -18.37 6.45
CA ASP A 204 -13.31 -18.23 7.90
C ASP A 204 -14.64 -17.51 8.20
N ILE A 205 -15.01 -16.55 7.36
CA ILE A 205 -16.27 -15.80 7.50
C ILE A 205 -17.46 -16.60 6.99
N THR A 206 -17.35 -17.18 5.78
CA THR A 206 -18.48 -17.82 5.10
C THR A 206 -18.86 -19.17 5.71
N GLU A 207 -17.91 -19.85 6.32
CA GLU A 207 -18.09 -21.15 6.97
C GLU A 207 -18.14 -21.07 8.49
N ASN A 208 -18.04 -19.84 9.05
CA ASN A 208 -17.99 -19.59 10.49
C ASN A 208 -16.89 -20.40 11.21
N ARG A 209 -15.72 -20.52 10.59
CA ARG A 209 -14.54 -21.12 11.22
C ARG A 209 -13.99 -20.21 12.32
N PRO A 210 -13.17 -20.74 13.25
CA PRO A 210 -12.48 -19.89 14.22
C PRO A 210 -11.70 -18.76 13.53
N PRO A 211 -11.70 -17.53 14.07
CA PRO A 211 -10.94 -16.43 13.49
C PRO A 211 -9.46 -16.79 13.33
N LEU A 212 -8.88 -16.43 12.19
CA LEU A 212 -7.50 -16.73 11.85
C LEU A 212 -7.22 -18.25 11.85
N SER A 213 -8.17 -19.04 11.33
CA SER A 213 -8.13 -20.51 11.37
C SER A 213 -6.85 -21.09 10.78
N ARG A 214 -6.22 -20.39 9.84
CA ARG A 214 -4.92 -20.78 9.26
C ARG A 214 -3.83 -20.98 10.32
N TRP A 215 -3.93 -20.34 11.48
CA TRP A 215 -3.00 -20.45 12.61
C TRP A 215 -3.63 -21.10 13.84
N HIS A 216 -4.90 -21.52 13.74
CA HIS A 216 -5.58 -22.21 14.82
C HIS A 216 -5.16 -23.68 14.85
N ARG A 217 -4.82 -24.21 16.04
CA ARG A 217 -4.29 -25.57 16.23
C ARG A 217 -5.11 -26.65 15.54
N ASP A 218 -6.43 -26.51 15.52
CA ASP A 218 -7.34 -27.54 14.97
C ASP A 218 -7.54 -27.42 13.44
N HIS A 219 -7.05 -26.34 12.84
CA HIS A 219 -7.18 -26.06 11.39
C HIS A 219 -5.86 -25.87 10.66
N ALA A 220 -4.74 -25.68 11.36
CA ALA A 220 -3.44 -25.34 10.77
C ALA A 220 -2.96 -26.36 9.74
N ASP A 221 -3.14 -27.65 9.99
CA ASP A 221 -2.73 -28.72 9.05
C ASP A 221 -3.60 -28.74 7.78
N LEU A 222 -4.90 -28.52 7.92
CA LEU A 222 -5.82 -28.38 6.78
C LEU A 222 -5.47 -27.13 5.96
N ALA A 223 -5.25 -26.02 6.63
CA ALA A 223 -4.86 -24.76 5.99
C ALA A 223 -3.51 -24.91 5.26
N LYS A 224 -2.53 -25.59 5.86
CA LYS A 224 -1.25 -25.86 5.22
C LYS A 224 -1.41 -26.65 3.94
N LYS A 225 -2.23 -27.70 3.94
CA LYS A 225 -2.52 -28.51 2.73
C LYS A 225 -3.26 -27.71 1.67
N ALA A 226 -4.22 -26.88 2.07
CA ALA A 226 -5.04 -26.09 1.14
C ALA A 226 -4.29 -24.89 0.55
N CYS A 227 -3.29 -24.34 1.27
CA CYS A 227 -2.60 -23.10 0.92
C CYS A 227 -1.14 -23.31 0.45
N SER A 228 -0.72 -24.55 0.24
CA SER A 228 0.58 -24.92 -0.37
C SER A 228 0.56 -24.76 -1.87
#